data_80f8a7a99682ba6a4bd51b69bb7f9da1
#
_entry.id   80f8a7a99682ba6a4bd51b69bb7f9da1
#
_cell.length_a   1.000
_cell.length_b   1.000
_cell.length_c   1.000
_cell.angle_alpha   90.00
_cell.angle_beta   90.00
_cell.angle_gamma   90.00
#
_symmetry.space_group_name_H-M   'P 1'
#
loop_
_entity.id
_entity.type
_entity.pdbx_description
1 polymer ?
#
loop_
_entity_poly.entity_id
_entity_poly.type
_entity_poly.pdbx_seq_one_letter_code
_entity_poly.pdbx_strand_id
1 'polypeptide(L)'
;MLANSDLAPGANRLILGLVDSASFPLGSPAWTLKSEIFDITSDGCTPLAAASPLPFAWAITDVRGFFIGTTEIPVGAREIGLVISGTDASGATVLVRFTSFVQATGTAPRPGDAAPNVATPLAATSPQGVAGVSTDPDPRSDFYTNSAAALLATGTPFLIAFASPAFCVSQACGPTLTLLKSAADRHPGVVIVHVEPYQMSWNGTRLIPVLAAGGGLQATSIVTAWQVPVEPWIFTVGRDGRILRSIEGIVSPEELDAALAELAAN
;
A
#
# COMPACT_ATOMS: atom_id res chain seq x y z
N MET A 1 -9.61 -3.49 14.14
CA MET A 1 -8.23 -4.00 13.97
C MET A 1 -7.44 -3.05 13.08
N LEU A 2 -6.16 -2.86 13.36
CA LEU A 2 -5.23 -2.18 12.45
C LEU A 2 -4.75 -3.17 11.40
N ALA A 3 -4.76 -2.76 10.14
CA ALA A 3 -4.33 -3.60 9.01
C ALA A 3 -2.92 -3.26 8.51
N ASN A 4 -2.20 -2.44 9.25
CA ASN A 4 -0.80 -2.12 8.97
C ASN A 4 0.12 -3.28 9.32
N SER A 5 1.12 -3.52 8.46
CA SER A 5 2.21 -4.47 8.71
C SER A 5 3.51 -3.79 9.15
N ASP A 6 3.64 -2.47 8.97
CA ASP A 6 4.91 -1.74 9.12
C ASP A 6 4.77 -0.42 9.89
N LEU A 7 4.25 -0.47 11.13
CA LEU A 7 4.25 0.70 12.02
C LEU A 7 5.62 0.89 12.67
N ALA A 8 6.19 2.10 12.58
CA ALA A 8 7.48 2.45 13.17
C ALA A 8 7.56 3.94 13.52
N PRO A 9 8.59 4.42 14.23
CA PRO A 9 8.77 5.84 14.52
C PRO A 9 8.71 6.73 13.27
N GLY A 10 8.18 7.95 13.41
CA GLY A 10 7.94 8.91 12.35
C GLY A 10 6.51 8.89 11.81
N ALA A 11 6.33 9.46 10.63
CA ALA A 11 5.02 9.54 9.98
C ALA A 11 4.51 8.15 9.55
N ASN A 12 3.29 7.83 9.93
CA ASN A 12 2.63 6.57 9.56
C ASN A 12 1.24 6.84 8.99
N ARG A 13 0.90 6.10 7.96
CA ARG A 13 -0.47 5.96 7.48
C ARG A 13 -1.13 4.82 8.26
N LEU A 14 -2.34 5.05 8.77
CA LEU A 14 -3.12 4.06 9.51
C LEU A 14 -4.20 3.48 8.63
N ILE A 15 -4.35 2.16 8.67
CA ILE A 15 -5.39 1.44 7.93
C ILE A 15 -6.22 0.67 8.96
N LEU A 16 -7.44 1.13 9.21
CA LEU A 16 -8.31 0.60 10.23
C LEU A 16 -9.51 -0.14 9.62
N GLY A 17 -9.58 -1.45 9.84
CA GLY A 17 -10.77 -2.25 9.57
C GLY A 17 -11.62 -2.40 10.82
N LEU A 18 -12.93 -2.18 10.70
CA LEU A 18 -13.91 -2.51 11.73
C LEU A 18 -14.68 -3.76 11.32
N VAL A 19 -15.01 -4.57 12.29
CA VAL A 19 -15.82 -5.78 12.09
C VAL A 19 -16.84 -5.90 13.22
N ASP A 20 -17.96 -6.55 12.97
CA ASP A 20 -18.90 -6.94 14.02
C ASP A 20 -18.44 -8.17 14.80
N SER A 21 -19.27 -8.64 15.73
CA SER A 21 -19.00 -9.83 16.55
C SER A 21 -18.94 -11.13 15.74
N ALA A 22 -19.48 -11.15 14.53
CA ALA A 22 -19.43 -12.28 13.60
C ALA A 22 -18.29 -12.14 12.58
N SER A 23 -17.41 -11.14 12.73
CA SER A 23 -16.28 -10.82 11.85
C SER A 23 -16.68 -10.30 10.45
N PHE A 24 -17.90 -9.83 10.28
CA PHE A 24 -18.29 -9.15 9.05
C PHE A 24 -17.75 -7.71 9.03
N PRO A 25 -17.21 -7.24 7.89
CA PRO A 25 -16.73 -5.87 7.74
C PRO A 25 -17.82 -4.84 8.03
N LEU A 26 -17.47 -3.82 8.80
CA LEU A 26 -18.32 -2.67 9.12
C LEU A 26 -17.71 -1.40 8.54
N GLY A 27 -18.58 -0.46 8.16
CA GLY A 27 -18.21 0.86 7.72
C GLY A 27 -18.77 1.19 6.34
N SER A 28 -18.93 2.46 6.11
CA SER A 28 -19.34 3.03 4.82
C SER A 28 -18.89 4.50 4.75
N PRO A 29 -18.95 5.15 3.59
CA PRO A 29 -18.66 6.59 3.46
C PRO A 29 -19.52 7.50 4.34
N ALA A 30 -20.69 7.01 4.81
CA ALA A 30 -21.58 7.78 5.69
C ALA A 30 -21.16 7.78 7.18
N TRP A 31 -20.16 6.98 7.57
CA TRP A 31 -19.64 6.98 8.92
C TRP A 31 -18.69 8.16 9.14
N THR A 32 -18.78 8.79 10.31
CA THR A 32 -17.87 9.88 10.70
C THR A 32 -17.06 9.43 11.89
N LEU A 33 -15.81 9.05 11.64
CA LEU A 33 -14.89 8.59 12.68
C LEU A 33 -13.66 9.50 12.79
N LYS A 34 -13.08 9.50 13.99
CA LYS A 34 -11.79 10.11 14.31
C LYS A 34 -10.97 9.18 15.17
N SER A 35 -9.65 9.34 15.15
CA SER A 35 -8.71 8.64 16.00
C SER A 35 -8.00 9.57 16.96
N GLU A 36 -7.77 9.09 18.19
CA GLU A 36 -6.79 9.62 19.14
C GLU A 36 -5.76 8.52 19.42
N ILE A 37 -4.49 8.87 19.40
CA ILE A 37 -3.39 7.91 19.51
C ILE A 37 -2.51 8.29 20.68
N PHE A 38 -2.10 7.30 21.46
CA PHE A 38 -1.36 7.42 22.69
C PHE A 38 -0.08 6.60 22.62
N ASP A 39 1.04 7.13 23.13
CA ASP A 39 2.23 6.33 23.40
C ASP A 39 2.08 5.66 24.77
N ILE A 40 1.63 4.41 24.78
CA ILE A 40 1.47 3.64 26.03
C ILE A 40 2.77 3.02 26.55
N THR A 41 3.87 3.16 25.81
CA THR A 41 5.21 2.81 26.30
C THR A 41 5.66 3.78 27.40
N SER A 42 5.30 5.06 27.27
CA SER A 42 5.69 6.12 28.21
C SER A 42 4.66 6.32 29.33
N ASP A 43 3.46 6.78 29.05
CA ASP A 43 2.43 7.05 30.06
C ASP A 43 1.02 6.59 29.68
N GLY A 44 0.69 6.53 28.40
CA GLY A 44 -0.62 6.12 27.88
C GLY A 44 -1.79 7.07 28.18
N CYS A 45 -1.53 8.23 28.77
CA CYS A 45 -2.57 9.16 29.22
C CYS A 45 -2.71 10.38 28.31
N THR A 46 -1.60 10.79 27.68
CA THR A 46 -1.57 11.98 26.83
C THR A 46 -1.63 11.59 25.35
N PRO A 47 -2.60 12.11 24.58
CA PRO A 47 -2.63 11.88 23.14
C PRO A 47 -1.38 12.43 22.46
N LEU A 48 -0.84 11.71 21.48
CA LEU A 48 0.31 12.15 20.67
C LEU A 48 -0.02 13.41 19.85
N ALA A 49 -1.28 13.55 19.44
CA ALA A 49 -1.78 14.70 18.72
C ALA A 49 -3.29 14.89 18.97
N ALA A 50 -3.84 16.01 18.50
CA ALA A 50 -5.28 16.19 18.49
C ALA A 50 -5.97 15.10 17.66
N ALA A 51 -7.24 14.79 18.02
CA ALA A 51 -8.03 13.80 17.30
C ALA A 51 -8.09 14.12 15.79
N SER A 52 -7.74 13.15 14.96
CA SER A 52 -7.69 13.27 13.51
C SER A 52 -8.85 12.54 12.84
N PRO A 53 -9.46 13.10 11.78
CA PRO A 53 -10.47 12.38 10.99
C PRO A 53 -9.92 11.08 10.40
N LEU A 54 -10.81 10.10 10.28
CA LEU A 54 -10.58 8.82 9.63
C LEU A 54 -11.52 8.69 8.43
N PRO A 55 -11.19 9.23 7.26
CA PRO A 55 -11.98 9.03 6.06
C PRO A 55 -12.08 7.55 5.69
N PHE A 56 -13.23 7.18 5.13
CA PHE A 56 -13.48 5.82 4.67
C PHE A 56 -13.06 5.65 3.20
N ALA A 57 -12.42 4.53 2.88
CA ALA A 57 -12.07 4.14 1.53
C ALA A 57 -12.50 2.70 1.24
N TRP A 58 -13.08 2.47 0.07
CA TRP A 58 -13.39 1.13 -0.41
C TRP A 58 -12.13 0.40 -0.88
N ALA A 59 -11.92 -0.81 -0.38
CA ALA A 59 -10.98 -1.76 -0.99
C ALA A 59 -11.64 -2.51 -2.13
N ILE A 60 -12.89 -2.92 -1.91
CA ILE A 60 -13.78 -3.53 -2.90
C ILE A 60 -15.11 -2.82 -2.71
N THR A 61 -15.52 -2.06 -3.72
CA THR A 61 -16.72 -1.23 -3.69
C THR A 61 -17.93 -2.01 -3.19
N ASP A 62 -18.66 -1.45 -2.23
CA ASP A 62 -19.85 -1.99 -1.58
C ASP A 62 -19.68 -3.35 -0.86
N VAL A 63 -18.42 -3.85 -0.76
CA VAL A 63 -18.12 -5.14 -0.11
C VAL A 63 -17.24 -4.95 1.11
N ARG A 64 -16.11 -4.26 0.95
CA ARG A 64 -15.11 -4.10 2.02
C ARG A 64 -14.38 -2.79 1.90
N GLY A 65 -14.33 -2.05 3.00
CA GLY A 65 -13.59 -0.80 3.08
C GLY A 65 -12.85 -0.67 4.40
N PHE A 66 -12.09 0.42 4.51
CA PHE A 66 -11.27 0.73 5.65
C PHE A 66 -11.32 2.23 5.94
N PHE A 67 -11.06 2.57 7.19
CA PHE A 67 -10.84 3.96 7.59
C PHE A 67 -9.34 4.25 7.54
N ILE A 68 -8.96 5.34 6.90
CA ILE A 68 -7.57 5.69 6.65
C ILE A 68 -7.23 6.95 7.42
N GLY A 69 -6.15 6.92 8.19
CA GLY A 69 -5.66 8.05 8.97
C GLY A 69 -4.16 8.23 8.84
N THR A 70 -3.64 9.21 9.52
CA THR A 70 -2.20 9.45 9.66
C THR A 70 -1.86 9.72 11.13
N THR A 71 -0.65 9.36 11.53
CA THR A 71 -0.10 9.67 12.85
C THR A 71 1.39 9.83 12.80
N GLU A 72 1.93 10.61 13.74
CA GLU A 72 3.36 10.68 14.00
C GLU A 72 3.66 9.82 15.25
N ILE A 73 4.49 8.81 15.11
CA ILE A 73 4.88 7.94 16.22
C ILE A 73 6.26 8.39 16.74
N PRO A 74 6.42 8.69 18.04
CA PRO A 74 7.68 9.15 18.59
C PRO A 74 8.75 8.05 18.58
N VAL A 75 10.00 8.48 18.48
CA VAL A 75 11.15 7.60 18.64
C VAL A 75 11.14 6.99 20.04
N GLY A 76 11.29 5.68 20.12
CA GLY A 76 11.28 4.93 21.39
C GLY A 76 9.92 4.31 21.74
N ALA A 77 8.81 4.73 21.12
CA ALA A 77 7.54 4.06 21.30
C ALA A 77 7.63 2.60 20.83
N ARG A 78 7.10 1.68 21.63
CA ARG A 78 7.04 0.24 21.35
C ARG A 78 5.63 -0.26 21.20
N GLU A 79 4.70 0.49 21.74
CA GLU A 79 3.27 0.18 21.70
C GLU A 79 2.48 1.48 21.71
N ILE A 80 1.45 1.53 20.86
CA ILE A 80 0.50 2.65 20.80
C ILE A 80 -0.90 2.17 21.19
N GLY A 81 -1.61 3.01 21.90
CA GLY A 81 -3.04 2.89 22.16
C GLY A 81 -3.83 3.70 21.13
N LEU A 82 -4.94 3.16 20.62
CA LEU A 82 -5.83 3.82 19.71
C LEU A 82 -7.24 3.92 20.30
N VAL A 83 -7.80 5.10 20.27
CA VAL A 83 -9.20 5.36 20.58
C VAL A 83 -9.89 5.86 19.33
N ILE A 84 -10.81 5.07 18.81
CA ILE A 84 -11.61 5.41 17.63
C ILE A 84 -13.00 5.79 18.12
N SER A 85 -13.47 6.98 17.76
CA SER A 85 -14.76 7.49 18.20
C SER A 85 -15.49 8.22 17.07
N GLY A 86 -16.83 8.25 17.16
CA GLY A 86 -17.66 8.94 16.18
C GLY A 86 -19.06 8.34 16.09
N THR A 87 -19.64 8.37 14.89
CA THR A 87 -20.97 7.84 14.62
C THR A 87 -20.99 6.97 13.36
N ASP A 88 -21.85 5.96 13.36
CA ASP A 88 -22.18 5.18 12.19
C ASP A 88 -23.20 5.90 11.27
N ALA A 89 -23.64 5.25 10.20
CA ALA A 89 -24.60 5.79 9.24
C ALA A 89 -26.00 6.06 9.83
N SER A 90 -26.35 5.44 10.96
CA SER A 90 -27.62 5.67 11.68
C SER A 90 -27.51 6.79 12.73
N GLY A 91 -26.33 7.32 12.98
CA GLY A 91 -26.03 8.26 14.04
C GLY A 91 -25.73 7.59 15.40
N ALA A 92 -25.65 6.26 15.44
CA ALA A 92 -25.29 5.56 16.67
C ALA A 92 -23.79 5.74 17.00
N THR A 93 -23.50 5.87 18.30
CA THR A 93 -22.13 6.09 18.78
C THR A 93 -21.24 4.90 18.50
N VAL A 94 -20.09 5.16 17.89
CA VAL A 94 -19.00 4.22 17.73
C VAL A 94 -17.87 4.57 18.69
N LEU A 95 -17.43 3.63 19.52
CA LEU A 95 -16.27 3.78 20.39
C LEU A 95 -15.52 2.45 20.46
N VAL A 96 -14.29 2.45 19.96
CA VAL A 96 -13.40 1.27 19.95
C VAL A 96 -12.05 1.65 20.53
N ARG A 97 -11.48 0.78 21.36
CA ARG A 97 -10.13 0.94 21.92
C ARG A 97 -9.34 -0.34 21.71
N PHE A 98 -8.10 -0.18 21.31
CA PHE A 98 -7.16 -1.30 21.17
C PHE A 98 -5.72 -0.79 21.18
N THR A 99 -4.77 -1.69 21.23
CA THR A 99 -3.34 -1.39 21.14
C THR A 99 -2.71 -2.02 19.92
N SER A 100 -1.56 -1.50 19.51
CA SER A 100 -0.75 -2.05 18.43
C SER A 100 0.73 -1.90 18.75
N PHE A 101 1.51 -2.92 18.41
CA PHE A 101 2.96 -2.85 18.51
C PHE A 101 3.55 -1.94 17.47
N VAL A 102 4.67 -1.31 17.82
CA VAL A 102 5.48 -0.44 16.97
C VAL A 102 6.86 -1.09 16.81
N GLN A 103 7.29 -1.26 15.57
CA GLN A 103 8.62 -1.78 15.27
C GLN A 103 9.69 -0.75 15.63
N ALA A 104 10.91 -1.19 15.97
CA ALA A 104 11.99 -0.26 16.27
C ALA A 104 12.39 0.59 15.05
N THR A 105 12.29 0.00 13.86
CA THR A 105 12.51 0.62 12.54
C THR A 105 11.51 0.05 11.54
N GLY A 106 11.05 0.85 10.58
CA GLY A 106 10.23 0.35 9.48
C GLY A 106 10.99 -0.62 8.60
N THR A 107 10.25 -1.50 7.96
CA THR A 107 10.79 -2.50 7.03
C THR A 107 10.86 -1.90 5.62
N ALA A 108 9.75 -1.41 5.10
CA ALA A 108 9.68 -0.81 3.76
C ALA A 108 10.31 0.58 3.72
N PRO A 109 10.86 1.02 2.57
CA PRO A 109 11.38 2.38 2.39
C PRO A 109 10.32 3.44 2.71
N ARG A 110 10.76 4.51 3.35
CA ARG A 110 9.92 5.62 3.81
C ARG A 110 10.17 6.89 3.00
N PRO A 111 9.27 7.87 3.05
CA PRO A 111 9.52 9.18 2.45
C PRO A 111 10.89 9.75 2.88
N GLY A 112 11.69 10.15 1.88
CA GLY A 112 13.07 10.62 2.05
C GLY A 112 14.15 9.56 1.88
N ASP A 113 13.84 8.26 1.98
CA ASP A 113 14.80 7.18 1.72
C ASP A 113 15.15 7.09 0.23
N ALA A 114 16.34 6.60 -0.08
CA ALA A 114 16.73 6.30 -1.45
C ALA A 114 15.93 5.08 -1.97
N ALA A 115 15.36 5.20 -3.16
CA ALA A 115 14.68 4.08 -3.81
C ALA A 115 15.69 2.98 -4.18
N PRO A 116 15.39 1.70 -3.92
CA PRO A 116 16.27 0.60 -4.29
C PRO A 116 16.52 0.54 -5.80
N ASN A 117 17.80 0.55 -6.20
CA ASN A 117 18.19 0.51 -7.60
C ASN A 117 18.23 -0.94 -8.11
N VAL A 118 17.07 -1.47 -8.47
CA VAL A 118 16.91 -2.84 -8.97
C VAL A 118 16.10 -2.83 -10.25
N ALA A 119 16.57 -3.57 -11.25
CA ALA A 119 15.84 -3.70 -12.51
C ALA A 119 14.53 -4.45 -12.32
N THR A 120 13.44 -3.92 -12.89
CA THR A 120 12.13 -4.58 -12.93
C THR A 120 11.90 -5.27 -14.28
N PRO A 121 11.09 -6.34 -14.35
CA PRO A 121 10.80 -7.05 -15.58
C PRO A 121 10.16 -6.15 -16.65
N LEU A 122 10.55 -6.38 -17.91
CA LEU A 122 10.00 -5.68 -19.06
C LEU A 122 9.26 -6.65 -19.97
N ALA A 123 8.14 -6.23 -20.52
CA ALA A 123 7.40 -7.01 -21.51
C ALA A 123 8.28 -7.33 -22.75
N ALA A 124 9.11 -6.38 -23.18
CA ALA A 124 10.00 -6.52 -24.34
C ALA A 124 11.07 -7.62 -24.17
N THR A 125 11.44 -7.98 -22.95
CA THR A 125 12.45 -9.03 -22.65
C THR A 125 11.81 -10.37 -22.32
N SER A 126 10.48 -10.42 -22.17
CA SER A 126 9.75 -11.67 -21.94
C SER A 126 9.32 -12.29 -23.27
N PRO A 127 9.59 -13.61 -23.49
CA PRO A 127 9.10 -14.32 -24.67
C PRO A 127 7.57 -14.30 -24.84
N GLN A 128 6.83 -14.09 -23.75
CA GLN A 128 5.37 -14.00 -23.71
C GLN A 128 4.85 -12.56 -23.67
N GLY A 129 5.76 -11.57 -23.84
CA GLY A 129 5.38 -10.16 -23.72
C GLY A 129 4.83 -9.85 -22.33
N VAL A 130 3.77 -9.06 -22.27
CA VAL A 130 3.12 -8.65 -21.00
C VAL A 130 2.60 -9.86 -20.20
N ALA A 131 2.08 -10.89 -20.87
CA ALA A 131 1.57 -12.09 -20.22
C ALA A 131 2.66 -12.88 -19.45
N GLY A 132 3.92 -12.65 -19.76
CA GLY A 132 5.05 -13.28 -19.07
C GLY A 132 5.59 -12.47 -17.88
N VAL A 133 5.02 -11.29 -17.59
CA VAL A 133 5.46 -10.41 -16.50
C VAL A 133 4.31 -9.94 -15.60
N SER A 134 3.07 -10.30 -15.93
CA SER A 134 1.88 -9.91 -15.15
C SER A 134 0.85 -11.02 -15.07
N THR A 135 0.20 -11.12 -13.91
CA THR A 135 -0.98 -11.97 -13.69
C THR A 135 -2.30 -11.18 -13.77
N ASP A 136 -2.24 -9.88 -14.10
CA ASP A 136 -3.45 -9.08 -14.37
C ASP A 136 -4.18 -9.64 -15.60
N PRO A 137 -5.48 -9.96 -15.52
CA PRO A 137 -6.22 -10.47 -16.67
C PRO A 137 -6.40 -9.45 -17.79
N ASP A 138 -6.24 -8.16 -17.49
CA ASP A 138 -6.31 -7.05 -18.44
C ASP A 138 -5.13 -6.08 -18.21
N PRO A 139 -3.88 -6.49 -18.51
CA PRO A 139 -2.70 -5.73 -18.15
C PRO A 139 -2.52 -4.52 -19.09
N ARG A 140 -2.22 -3.37 -18.51
CA ARG A 140 -1.86 -2.16 -19.26
C ARG A 140 -0.40 -2.24 -19.69
N SER A 141 -0.13 -2.31 -20.98
CA SER A 141 1.20 -2.62 -21.53
C SER A 141 2.27 -1.58 -21.19
N ASP A 142 1.90 -0.29 -21.06
CA ASP A 142 2.81 0.80 -20.68
C ASP A 142 3.40 0.66 -19.27
N PHE A 143 2.76 -0.08 -18.36
CA PHE A 143 3.31 -0.37 -17.03
C PHE A 143 4.52 -1.30 -17.03
N TYR A 144 4.88 -1.88 -18.19
CA TYR A 144 5.97 -2.84 -18.35
C TYR A 144 6.98 -2.41 -19.43
N THR A 145 6.99 -1.14 -19.80
CA THR A 145 7.90 -0.58 -20.82
C THR A 145 9.17 -0.01 -20.24
N ASN A 146 9.16 0.36 -18.94
CA ASN A 146 10.29 0.96 -18.26
C ASN A 146 10.72 0.13 -17.05
N SER A 147 12.03 0.00 -16.86
CA SER A 147 12.59 -0.59 -15.65
C SER A 147 12.82 0.48 -14.59
N ALA A 148 12.50 0.20 -13.32
CA ALA A 148 12.75 1.10 -12.20
C ALA A 148 14.22 1.56 -12.14
N ALA A 149 15.18 0.65 -12.36
CA ALA A 149 16.61 1.01 -12.41
C ALA A 149 16.94 1.99 -13.54
N ALA A 150 16.32 1.84 -14.72
CA ALA A 150 16.53 2.77 -15.84
C ALA A 150 15.92 4.14 -15.55
N LEU A 151 14.75 4.20 -14.92
CA LEU A 151 14.11 5.45 -14.52
C LEU A 151 14.93 6.20 -13.47
N LEU A 152 15.47 5.49 -12.47
CA LEU A 152 16.40 6.04 -11.49
C LEU A 152 17.67 6.61 -12.15
N ALA A 153 18.25 5.88 -13.12
CA ALA A 153 19.45 6.33 -13.82
C ALA A 153 19.24 7.58 -14.66
N THR A 154 18.01 7.81 -15.14
CA THR A 154 17.65 9.01 -15.94
C THR A 154 17.05 10.14 -15.10
N GLY A 155 16.82 9.95 -13.81
CA GLY A 155 16.11 10.91 -12.96
C GLY A 155 14.67 11.14 -13.40
N THR A 156 14.03 10.13 -13.97
CA THR A 156 12.63 10.19 -14.38
C THR A 156 11.75 9.81 -13.20
N PRO A 157 10.84 10.69 -12.72
CA PRO A 157 9.94 10.35 -11.62
C PRO A 157 8.98 9.22 -12.04
N PHE A 158 8.66 8.33 -11.10
CA PHE A 158 7.76 7.21 -11.39
C PHE A 158 7.00 6.72 -10.16
N LEU A 159 5.89 6.06 -10.40
CA LEU A 159 5.21 5.24 -9.41
C LEU A 159 5.57 3.77 -9.66
N ILE A 160 5.88 3.03 -8.59
CA ILE A 160 6.04 1.57 -8.64
C ILE A 160 5.01 0.92 -7.72
N ALA A 161 4.30 -0.09 -8.24
CA ALA A 161 3.29 -0.85 -7.51
C ALA A 161 3.66 -2.33 -7.47
N PHE A 162 3.72 -2.87 -6.27
CA PHE A 162 3.87 -4.30 -6.00
C PHE A 162 2.48 -4.89 -5.76
N ALA A 163 2.01 -5.71 -6.69
CA ALA A 163 0.69 -6.32 -6.61
C ALA A 163 0.67 -7.65 -7.38
N SER A 164 -0.07 -8.64 -6.89
CA SER A 164 -0.26 -9.92 -7.59
C SER A 164 -1.75 -10.22 -7.74
N PRO A 165 -2.42 -9.77 -8.80
CA PRO A 165 -3.86 -9.95 -8.97
C PRO A 165 -4.37 -11.37 -8.83
N ALA A 166 -3.61 -12.35 -9.32
CA ALA A 166 -4.01 -13.75 -9.27
C ALA A 166 -3.69 -14.45 -7.93
N PHE A 167 -2.77 -13.92 -7.11
CA PHE A 167 -2.26 -14.61 -5.92
C PHE A 167 -2.26 -13.76 -4.65
N CYS A 168 -2.91 -12.62 -4.68
CA CYS A 168 -3.01 -11.69 -3.55
C CYS A 168 -3.93 -12.25 -2.45
N VAL A 169 -3.38 -12.45 -1.26
CA VAL A 169 -4.14 -12.95 -0.11
C VAL A 169 -5.20 -11.95 0.35
N SER A 170 -4.89 -10.65 0.29
CA SER A 170 -5.80 -9.58 0.72
C SER A 170 -6.94 -9.31 -0.26
N GLN A 171 -6.88 -9.83 -1.49
CA GLN A 171 -7.79 -9.56 -2.60
C GLN A 171 -7.82 -8.08 -3.04
N ALA A 172 -6.93 -7.24 -2.53
CA ALA A 172 -6.88 -5.82 -2.84
C ALA A 172 -6.03 -5.49 -4.09
N CYS A 173 -5.17 -6.42 -4.55
CA CYS A 173 -4.23 -6.15 -5.65
C CYS A 173 -4.93 -5.86 -6.99
N GLY A 174 -5.94 -6.64 -7.35
CA GLY A 174 -6.73 -6.40 -8.56
C GLY A 174 -7.44 -5.04 -8.56
N PRO A 175 -8.22 -4.72 -7.52
CA PRO A 175 -8.80 -3.37 -7.34
C PRO A 175 -7.76 -2.24 -7.37
N THR A 176 -6.60 -2.40 -6.72
CA THR A 176 -5.52 -1.41 -6.75
C THR A 176 -4.99 -1.19 -8.17
N LEU A 177 -4.75 -2.25 -8.95
CA LEU A 177 -4.32 -2.09 -10.35
C LEU A 177 -5.40 -1.46 -11.22
N THR A 178 -6.68 -1.75 -10.98
CA THR A 178 -7.78 -1.07 -11.67
C THR A 178 -7.78 0.43 -11.40
N LEU A 179 -7.56 0.84 -10.14
CA LEU A 179 -7.42 2.26 -9.78
C LEU A 179 -6.20 2.89 -10.45
N LEU A 180 -5.05 2.21 -10.48
CA LEU A 180 -3.83 2.69 -11.14
C LEU A 180 -4.03 2.88 -12.65
N LYS A 181 -4.71 1.94 -13.31
CA LYS A 181 -5.06 2.07 -14.74
C LYS A 181 -5.92 3.31 -15.01
N SER A 182 -6.96 3.51 -14.21
CA SER A 182 -7.83 4.69 -14.31
C SER A 182 -7.09 6.00 -13.98
N ALA A 183 -6.20 5.97 -13.00
CA ALA A 183 -5.40 7.13 -12.62
C ALA A 183 -4.38 7.50 -13.71
N ALA A 184 -3.76 6.52 -14.36
CA ALA A 184 -2.87 6.75 -15.50
C ALA A 184 -3.56 7.48 -16.66
N ASP A 185 -4.85 7.22 -16.89
CA ASP A 185 -5.62 7.94 -17.92
C ASP A 185 -5.88 9.40 -17.54
N ARG A 186 -6.02 9.70 -16.25
CA ARG A 186 -6.21 11.07 -15.74
C ARG A 186 -4.91 11.86 -15.61
N HIS A 187 -3.76 11.16 -15.48
CA HIS A 187 -2.43 11.74 -15.30
C HIS A 187 -1.49 11.34 -16.44
N PRO A 188 -1.75 11.77 -17.69
CA PRO A 188 -0.91 11.42 -18.83
C PRO A 188 0.51 11.99 -18.64
N GLY A 189 1.53 11.18 -18.89
CA GLY A 189 2.92 11.55 -18.70
C GLY A 189 3.55 11.09 -17.38
N VAL A 190 2.76 10.61 -16.41
CA VAL A 190 3.31 9.91 -15.24
C VAL A 190 3.67 8.49 -15.63
N VAL A 191 4.90 8.09 -15.29
CA VAL A 191 5.37 6.71 -15.52
C VAL A 191 4.92 5.84 -14.36
N ILE A 192 4.23 4.73 -14.68
CA ILE A 192 3.83 3.71 -13.70
C ILE A 192 4.53 2.40 -14.05
N VAL A 193 5.09 1.74 -13.04
CA VAL A 193 5.72 0.42 -13.13
C VAL A 193 4.94 -0.54 -12.24
N HIS A 194 4.47 -1.65 -12.80
CA HIS A 194 3.88 -2.73 -12.03
C HIS A 194 4.85 -3.91 -11.90
N VAL A 195 4.93 -4.50 -10.71
CA VAL A 195 5.80 -5.62 -10.38
C VAL A 195 5.01 -6.72 -9.67
N GLU A 196 5.07 -7.93 -10.22
CA GLU A 196 4.63 -9.13 -9.49
C GLU A 196 5.58 -9.39 -8.32
N PRO A 197 5.10 -9.47 -7.07
CA PRO A 197 5.95 -9.63 -5.90
C PRO A 197 6.54 -11.04 -5.77
N TYR A 198 5.94 -12.03 -6.40
CA TYR A 198 6.32 -13.43 -6.29
C TYR A 198 7.02 -13.94 -7.55
N GLN A 199 7.92 -14.92 -7.35
CA GLN A 199 8.54 -15.62 -8.46
C GLN A 199 7.48 -16.42 -9.22
N MET A 200 7.46 -16.23 -10.54
CA MET A 200 6.51 -16.86 -11.44
C MET A 200 7.21 -17.72 -12.46
N SER A 201 6.55 -18.77 -12.92
CA SER A 201 6.96 -19.58 -14.04
C SER A 201 5.83 -19.69 -15.07
N TRP A 202 6.20 -19.79 -16.35
CA TRP A 202 5.24 -19.98 -17.44
C TRP A 202 4.91 -21.46 -17.62
N ASN A 203 3.63 -21.82 -17.49
CA ASN A 203 3.19 -23.23 -17.62
C ASN A 203 2.75 -23.62 -19.05
N GLY A 204 3.00 -22.76 -20.03
CA GLY A 204 2.53 -22.92 -21.41
C GLY A 204 1.30 -22.09 -21.76
N THR A 205 0.55 -21.63 -20.75
CA THR A 205 -0.70 -20.86 -20.93
C THR A 205 -0.72 -19.56 -20.12
N ARG A 206 -0.21 -19.60 -18.88
CA ARG A 206 -0.21 -18.47 -17.94
C ARG A 206 0.95 -18.56 -16.97
N LEU A 207 1.19 -17.46 -16.24
CA LEU A 207 2.05 -17.44 -15.07
C LEU A 207 1.44 -18.25 -13.91
N ILE A 208 2.28 -19.06 -13.28
CA ILE A 208 1.98 -19.77 -12.04
C ILE A 208 3.08 -19.46 -11.01
N PRO A 209 2.76 -19.41 -9.70
CA PRO A 209 3.75 -19.08 -8.69
C PRO A 209 4.76 -20.23 -8.49
N VAL A 210 6.00 -19.85 -8.23
CA VAL A 210 7.02 -20.76 -7.71
C VAL A 210 6.83 -20.83 -6.19
N LEU A 211 6.70 -22.05 -5.67
CA LEU A 211 6.52 -22.26 -4.24
C LEU A 211 7.87 -22.53 -3.56
N ALA A 212 8.04 -21.97 -2.38
CA ALA A 212 9.14 -22.29 -1.49
C ALA A 212 8.99 -23.73 -0.92
N ALA A 213 10.03 -24.28 -0.35
CA ALA A 213 10.03 -25.64 0.22
C ALA A 213 8.94 -25.87 1.29
N GLY A 214 8.44 -24.81 1.94
CA GLY A 214 7.31 -24.85 2.89
C GLY A 214 5.93 -24.63 2.27
N GLY A 215 5.80 -24.59 0.94
CA GLY A 215 4.53 -24.41 0.22
C GLY A 215 4.04 -22.96 0.12
N GLY A 216 4.76 -21.99 0.68
CA GLY A 216 4.45 -20.57 0.56
C GLY A 216 4.91 -19.98 -0.78
N LEU A 217 4.35 -18.82 -1.16
CA LEU A 217 4.78 -18.07 -2.34
C LEU A 217 6.23 -17.58 -2.15
N GLN A 218 7.06 -17.76 -3.16
CA GLN A 218 8.46 -17.33 -3.11
C GLN A 218 8.60 -15.88 -3.59
N ALA A 219 9.06 -14.98 -2.71
CA ALA A 219 9.30 -13.59 -3.04
C ALA A 219 10.36 -13.41 -4.14
N THR A 220 10.22 -12.39 -4.97
CA THR A 220 11.24 -11.99 -5.93
C THR A 220 12.39 -11.25 -5.24
N SER A 221 13.57 -11.22 -5.87
CA SER A 221 14.70 -10.40 -5.41
C SER A 221 14.35 -8.90 -5.41
N ILE A 222 13.43 -8.47 -6.26
CA ILE A 222 12.97 -7.08 -6.34
C ILE A 222 12.20 -6.71 -5.06
N VAL A 223 11.22 -7.51 -4.67
CA VAL A 223 10.47 -7.34 -3.42
C VAL A 223 11.40 -7.35 -2.21
N THR A 224 12.37 -8.27 -2.20
CA THR A 224 13.37 -8.35 -1.13
C THR A 224 14.22 -7.07 -1.06
N ALA A 225 14.64 -6.52 -2.20
CA ALA A 225 15.41 -5.29 -2.26
C ALA A 225 14.59 -4.06 -1.82
N TRP A 226 13.30 -4.00 -2.19
CA TRP A 226 12.37 -2.97 -1.77
C TRP A 226 11.79 -3.21 -0.36
N GLN A 227 12.15 -4.32 0.26
CA GLN A 227 11.73 -4.70 1.62
C GLN A 227 10.21 -4.61 1.83
N VAL A 228 9.43 -4.96 0.79
CA VAL A 228 7.96 -4.93 0.84
C VAL A 228 7.45 -6.12 1.64
N PRO A 229 6.82 -5.93 2.81
CA PRO A 229 6.41 -7.04 3.67
C PRO A 229 5.09 -7.70 3.23
N VAL A 230 4.22 -6.95 2.58
CA VAL A 230 2.89 -7.39 2.10
C VAL A 230 2.51 -6.68 0.80
N GLU A 231 1.54 -7.23 0.06
CA GLU A 231 0.96 -6.57 -1.11
C GLU A 231 -0.56 -6.30 -0.95
N PRO A 232 -1.08 -5.27 -1.64
CA PRO A 232 -0.39 -4.35 -2.53
C PRO A 232 0.42 -3.30 -1.77
N TRP A 233 1.50 -2.79 -2.41
CA TRP A 233 2.28 -1.68 -1.91
C TRP A 233 2.68 -0.75 -3.04
N ILE A 234 2.54 0.55 -2.84
CA ILE A 234 2.83 1.58 -3.84
C ILE A 234 3.89 2.53 -3.31
N PHE A 235 4.88 2.85 -4.13
CA PHE A 235 5.81 3.94 -3.88
C PHE A 235 5.76 4.95 -5.02
N THR A 236 5.89 6.23 -4.68
CA THR A 236 6.24 7.27 -5.66
C THR A 236 7.69 7.69 -5.43
N VAL A 237 8.44 7.85 -6.52
CA VAL A 237 9.87 8.13 -6.52
C VAL A 237 10.13 9.41 -7.31
N GLY A 238 10.76 10.39 -6.66
CA GLY A 238 11.11 11.69 -7.24
C GLY A 238 12.31 11.63 -8.19
N ARG A 239 12.58 12.75 -8.88
CA ARG A 239 13.74 12.91 -9.79
C ARG A 239 15.08 12.66 -9.13
N ASP A 240 15.18 12.93 -7.83
CA ASP A 240 16.38 12.70 -7.04
C ASP A 240 16.57 11.24 -6.61
N GLY A 241 15.66 10.34 -7.03
CA GLY A 241 15.65 8.92 -6.69
C GLY A 241 15.21 8.64 -5.26
N ARG A 242 14.56 9.61 -4.59
CA ARG A 242 14.02 9.41 -3.23
C ARG A 242 12.55 9.06 -3.26
N ILE A 243 12.13 8.29 -2.27
CA ILE A 243 10.72 7.98 -2.03
C ILE A 243 10.01 9.27 -1.61
N LEU A 244 8.94 9.62 -2.32
CA LEU A 244 8.03 10.70 -1.93
C LEU A 244 6.90 10.17 -1.07
N ARG A 245 6.31 9.03 -1.48
CA ARG A 245 5.26 8.36 -0.72
C ARG A 245 5.50 6.85 -0.67
N SER A 246 5.10 6.26 0.45
CA SER A 246 5.06 4.82 0.69
C SER A 246 3.66 4.47 1.18
N ILE A 247 2.89 3.74 0.37
CA ILE A 247 1.46 3.48 0.60
C ILE A 247 1.26 1.97 0.69
N GLU A 248 1.02 1.51 1.91
CA GLU A 248 0.68 0.12 2.20
C GLU A 248 -0.80 -0.15 1.89
N GLY A 249 -1.09 -1.30 1.32
CA GLY A 249 -2.44 -1.84 1.22
C GLY A 249 -3.34 -1.02 0.28
N ILE A 250 -4.52 -0.67 0.78
CA ILE A 250 -5.56 0.01 0.02
C ILE A 250 -5.22 1.49 -0.13
N VAL A 251 -5.52 2.03 -1.31
CA VAL A 251 -5.44 3.46 -1.61
C VAL A 251 -6.79 3.94 -2.13
N SER A 252 -7.23 5.13 -1.72
CA SER A 252 -8.41 5.76 -2.32
C SER A 252 -8.07 6.44 -3.66
N PRO A 253 -9.06 6.65 -4.55
CA PRO A 253 -8.84 7.42 -5.78
C PRO A 253 -8.23 8.79 -5.51
N GLU A 254 -8.72 9.51 -4.48
CA GLU A 254 -8.26 10.85 -4.11
C GLU A 254 -6.82 10.83 -3.60
N GLU A 255 -6.46 9.84 -2.78
CA GLU A 255 -5.10 9.66 -2.27
C GLU A 255 -4.12 9.34 -3.40
N LEU A 256 -4.54 8.49 -4.34
CA LEU A 256 -3.74 8.15 -5.51
C LEU A 256 -3.57 9.35 -6.44
N ASP A 257 -4.63 10.10 -6.74
CA ASP A 257 -4.56 11.30 -7.58
C ASP A 257 -3.66 12.37 -6.93
N ALA A 258 -3.72 12.54 -5.62
CA ALA A 258 -2.82 13.44 -4.89
C ALA A 258 -1.35 12.98 -4.98
N ALA A 259 -1.08 11.67 -4.89
CA ALA A 259 0.25 11.12 -5.05
C ALA A 259 0.82 11.30 -6.46
N LEU A 260 -0.01 11.12 -7.49
CA LEU A 260 0.40 11.32 -8.88
C LEU A 260 0.58 12.81 -9.25
N ALA A 261 -0.26 13.69 -8.69
CA ALA A 261 -0.09 15.13 -8.86
C ALA A 261 1.23 15.63 -8.24
N GLU A 262 1.57 15.15 -7.03
CA GLU A 262 2.85 15.44 -6.39
C GLU A 262 4.03 14.91 -7.23
N LEU A 263 3.91 13.68 -7.75
CA LEU A 263 4.92 13.08 -8.60
C LEU A 263 5.14 13.85 -9.90
N ALA A 264 4.07 14.35 -10.53
CA ALA A 264 4.15 15.15 -11.75
C ALA A 264 4.78 16.54 -11.53
N ALA A 265 4.69 17.07 -10.31
CA ALA A 265 5.28 18.36 -9.94
C ALA A 265 6.77 18.24 -9.55
N ASN A 266 7.25 17.05 -9.31
CA ASN A 266 8.61 16.76 -8.86
C ASN A 266 9.54 16.46 -10.02
#